data_9f49b0547aa838d9c9d81a4e31267193
#
_entry.id   9f49b0547aa838d9c9d81a4e31267193
#
_cell.length_a   1.000
_cell.length_b   1.000
_cell.length_c   1.000
_cell.angle_alpha   90.00
_cell.angle_beta   90.00
_cell.angle_gamma   90.00
#
_symmetry.space_group_name_H-M   'P 1'
#
loop_
_entity.id
_entity.type
_entity.pdbx_description
1 polymer ?
#
loop_
_entity_poly.entity_id
_entity_poly.type
_entity_poly.pdbx_seq_one_letter_code
_entity_poly.pdbx_strand_id
1 'polypeptide(L)'
;MTRFLFRALANLEGSGVNEETERLFAYHHATKHSYHSVRTNPHFLDWRNQPDPFRTYEGASLIKLPAESGFPMAGTFATMAALAKGTRTDGGSKFQEVQLDMAWLSRLLWHSMAISAWKKVPRTSDRYSLRVNPSSGNLHPTETYLALLGFAGIDDGLYHYRPDLHALELRGSGNWTEQIARALVLPWATESSLIVGLTSIFWREAWKYRDRAYRYCCHDLGHAIMSLLLATCALGMPGGVVAHFSDLRLTKALGLAESDEAPMAFLVFPPESPSTYGRLTSPPQQELAGVPNELSLDEVPYDLLLGMHRSTILSDAVEPLPRVSPANVDSAQEHPPLRDPAPDVPLGPTVRRRRSALDFDPRTPPMERQQVEQLLDFATRDWPTDWRGNFGGETTSAERGADFVTPYLYVHRVRDCEPGVHRWDKSSRRLVQLHCGNVERVAAYLSLEQALAGNACFAVSMIADLTVASRVFGNRGYRYVHFEAGAIGQRLYVGAEALGWSATGIGAFYDDDVHRYLGFLEEGEAPVGASLRTAEQAAIVMLGSPSSRVAAQDQDWREPAPVISESGEEHLSGPPQFRKNEEGASPRKDPRTLPQQVVYHFAVGRAIPDPRLEA
;
A
#
# COMPACT_ATOMS: atom_id res chain seq x y z
N MET A 1 -20.98 0.47 -24.39
CA MET A 1 -20.84 0.66 -22.95
C MET A 1 -20.39 2.08 -22.60
N THR A 2 -19.43 2.66 -23.30
CA THR A 2 -18.89 4.01 -23.06
C THR A 2 -19.91 5.16 -23.15
N ARG A 3 -20.92 5.09 -24.03
CA ARG A 3 -21.98 6.11 -24.20
C ARG A 3 -23.03 6.15 -23.06
N PHE A 4 -23.16 5.08 -22.28
CA PHE A 4 -24.09 5.03 -21.14
C PHE A 4 -23.54 5.72 -19.89
N LEU A 5 -22.24 5.67 -19.68
CA LEU A 5 -21.54 6.33 -18.57
C LEU A 5 -21.60 7.87 -18.66
N PHE A 6 -21.43 8.44 -19.86
CA PHE A 6 -21.50 9.90 -20.07
C PHE A 6 -22.89 10.49 -19.85
N ARG A 7 -23.98 9.74 -20.11
CA ARG A 7 -25.36 10.21 -19.91
C ARG A 7 -25.81 10.16 -18.43
N ALA A 8 -25.19 9.30 -17.61
CA ALA A 8 -25.47 9.23 -16.18
C ALA A 8 -24.81 10.36 -15.38
N LEU A 9 -23.77 10.99 -15.93
CA LEU A 9 -23.04 12.10 -15.29
C LEU A 9 -23.77 13.46 -15.43
N ALA A 10 -24.64 13.62 -16.43
CA ALA A 10 -25.35 14.88 -16.69
C ALA A 10 -26.44 15.23 -15.66
N ASN A 11 -26.75 14.37 -14.70
CA ASN A 11 -27.78 14.58 -13.68
C ASN A 11 -27.24 14.94 -12.28
N LEU A 12 -25.96 15.32 -12.16
CA LEU A 12 -25.32 15.67 -10.88
C LEU A 12 -25.33 17.18 -10.57
N GLU A 13 -26.14 17.96 -11.26
CA GLU A 13 -26.33 19.38 -10.92
C GLU A 13 -26.99 19.49 -9.53
N GLY A 14 -26.16 19.76 -8.52
CA GLY A 14 -26.60 20.00 -7.14
C GLY A 14 -25.77 19.37 -6.03
N SER A 15 -24.77 18.51 -6.31
CA SER A 15 -24.04 17.74 -5.28
C SER A 15 -22.73 18.38 -4.78
N GLY A 16 -22.36 19.57 -5.23
CA GLY A 16 -21.11 20.24 -4.82
C GLY A 16 -19.81 19.54 -5.30
N VAL A 17 -19.94 18.59 -6.21
CA VAL A 17 -18.86 17.90 -6.90
C VAL A 17 -18.53 18.71 -8.15
N ASN A 18 -17.31 19.23 -8.27
CA ASN A 18 -16.87 19.93 -9.47
C ASN A 18 -16.40 18.94 -10.56
N GLU A 19 -16.23 19.41 -11.79
CA GLU A 19 -15.84 18.58 -12.96
C GLU A 19 -14.52 17.80 -12.72
N GLU A 20 -13.62 18.33 -11.89
CA GLU A 20 -12.34 17.69 -11.53
C GLU A 20 -12.54 16.47 -10.61
N THR A 21 -13.57 16.47 -9.75
CA THR A 21 -13.85 15.37 -8.85
C THR A 21 -14.66 14.25 -9.49
N GLU A 22 -15.40 14.54 -10.56
CA GLU A 22 -16.20 13.54 -11.28
C GLU A 22 -15.37 12.38 -11.82
N ARG A 23 -14.15 12.65 -12.32
CA ARG A 23 -13.26 11.62 -12.89
C ARG A 23 -12.81 10.62 -11.85
N LEU A 24 -12.48 11.07 -10.65
CA LEU A 24 -12.09 10.22 -9.53
C LEU A 24 -13.21 9.23 -9.18
N PHE A 25 -14.44 9.73 -9.00
CA PHE A 25 -15.59 8.88 -8.68
C PHE A 25 -15.97 7.96 -9.85
N ALA A 26 -15.95 8.46 -11.08
CA ALA A 26 -16.22 7.67 -12.27
C ALA A 26 -15.24 6.49 -12.41
N TYR A 27 -13.94 6.74 -12.23
CA TYR A 27 -12.93 5.70 -12.23
C TYR A 27 -13.14 4.72 -11.09
N HIS A 28 -13.31 5.23 -9.86
CA HIS A 28 -13.51 4.38 -8.69
C HIS A 28 -14.73 3.47 -8.88
N HIS A 29 -15.86 4.03 -9.34
CA HIS A 29 -17.08 3.26 -9.60
C HIS A 29 -16.90 2.23 -10.73
N ALA A 30 -16.30 2.61 -11.86
CA ALA A 30 -16.10 1.72 -13.01
C ALA A 30 -15.19 0.53 -12.71
N THR A 31 -14.31 0.66 -11.71
CA THR A 31 -13.36 -0.38 -11.30
C THR A 31 -13.78 -1.16 -10.04
N LYS A 32 -15.01 -0.98 -9.54
CA LYS A 32 -15.57 -1.79 -8.45
C LYS A 32 -15.78 -3.23 -8.89
N HIS A 33 -15.57 -4.15 -7.97
CA HIS A 33 -16.01 -5.52 -8.13
C HIS A 33 -17.40 -5.70 -7.52
N SER A 34 -18.23 -6.44 -8.24
CA SER A 34 -19.50 -6.97 -7.75
C SER A 34 -19.54 -8.46 -8.04
N TYR A 35 -20.41 -9.18 -7.33
CA TYR A 35 -20.66 -10.60 -7.59
C TYR A 35 -20.93 -10.87 -9.09
N HIS A 36 -21.71 -10.00 -9.73
CA HIS A 36 -22.03 -10.11 -11.14
C HIS A 36 -20.82 -9.83 -12.04
N SER A 37 -20.09 -8.71 -11.83
CA SER A 37 -19.00 -8.30 -12.71
C SER A 37 -17.85 -9.31 -12.75
N VAL A 38 -17.55 -9.94 -11.61
CA VAL A 38 -16.49 -10.96 -11.50
C VAL A 38 -16.82 -12.21 -12.31
N ARG A 39 -18.10 -12.62 -12.35
CA ARG A 39 -18.54 -13.84 -13.04
C ARG A 39 -18.85 -13.63 -14.52
N THR A 40 -19.29 -12.44 -14.90
CA THR A 40 -19.70 -12.16 -16.30
C THR A 40 -18.57 -11.59 -17.15
N ASN A 41 -17.46 -11.15 -16.54
CA ASN A 41 -16.31 -10.62 -17.26
C ASN A 41 -15.01 -11.30 -16.81
N PRO A 42 -14.84 -12.61 -17.02
CA PRO A 42 -13.65 -13.34 -16.64
C PRO A 42 -12.42 -12.79 -17.36
N HIS A 43 -11.28 -12.80 -16.68
CA HIS A 43 -10.01 -12.41 -17.24
C HIS A 43 -9.07 -13.64 -17.31
N PHE A 44 -8.61 -13.94 -18.50
CA PHE A 44 -7.62 -14.98 -18.73
C PHE A 44 -6.24 -14.34 -18.87
N LEU A 45 -5.30 -14.81 -18.05
CA LEU A 45 -3.94 -14.28 -18.04
C LEU A 45 -3.16 -14.81 -19.24
N ASP A 46 -2.59 -13.92 -20.05
CA ASP A 46 -1.60 -14.29 -21.06
C ASP A 46 -0.21 -14.42 -20.41
N TRP A 47 0.09 -15.61 -19.93
CA TRP A 47 1.35 -15.91 -19.25
C TRP A 47 2.59 -15.73 -20.13
N ARG A 48 2.45 -15.78 -21.48
CA ARG A 48 3.56 -15.53 -22.40
C ARG A 48 3.95 -14.06 -22.44
N ASN A 49 3.00 -13.21 -22.11
CA ASN A 49 3.14 -11.77 -22.10
C ASN A 49 3.23 -11.20 -20.66
N GLN A 50 3.56 -12.06 -19.67
CA GLN A 50 3.76 -11.62 -18.29
C GLN A 50 4.94 -10.65 -18.23
N PRO A 51 4.74 -9.40 -17.71
CA PRO A 51 5.83 -8.43 -17.62
C PRO A 51 6.96 -8.90 -16.70
N ASP A 52 8.20 -8.55 -17.08
CA ASP A 52 9.38 -8.76 -16.24
C ASP A 52 9.23 -7.92 -14.94
N PRO A 53 9.36 -8.53 -13.75
CA PRO A 53 9.30 -7.81 -12.49
C PRO A 53 10.54 -6.94 -12.21
N PHE A 54 11.53 -6.96 -13.11
CA PHE A 54 12.80 -6.23 -12.94
C PHE A 54 13.02 -5.25 -14.10
N ARG A 55 13.05 -3.96 -13.80
CA ARG A 55 13.57 -2.94 -14.70
C ARG A 55 15.08 -3.03 -14.73
N THR A 56 15.69 -2.95 -15.91
CA THR A 56 17.13 -2.90 -16.12
C THR A 56 17.46 -1.80 -17.13
N TYR A 57 18.66 -1.25 -17.01
CA TYR A 57 19.16 -0.24 -17.95
C TYR A 57 20.40 -0.76 -18.66
N GLU A 58 20.24 -1.31 -19.85
CA GLU A 58 21.34 -1.87 -20.64
C GLU A 58 22.37 -0.79 -20.98
N GLY A 59 23.64 -1.07 -20.72
CA GLY A 59 24.75 -0.13 -20.92
C GLY A 59 25.03 0.81 -19.75
N ALA A 60 24.20 0.83 -18.70
CA ALA A 60 24.48 1.56 -17.48
C ALA A 60 25.56 0.84 -16.63
N SER A 61 26.45 1.61 -15.99
CA SER A 61 27.47 1.04 -15.10
C SER A 61 26.83 0.46 -13.84
N LEU A 62 27.16 -0.80 -13.53
CA LEU A 62 26.61 -1.53 -12.40
C LEU A 62 27.56 -1.50 -11.19
N ILE A 63 27.05 -1.08 -10.05
CA ILE A 63 27.77 -1.01 -8.77
C ILE A 63 27.10 -1.97 -7.80
N LYS A 64 27.77 -3.06 -7.45
CA LYS A 64 27.29 -4.02 -6.46
C LYS A 64 27.34 -3.41 -5.06
N LEU A 65 26.24 -3.53 -4.34
CA LEU A 65 26.20 -3.18 -2.93
C LEU A 65 26.82 -4.30 -2.09
N PRO A 66 27.49 -3.96 -0.96
CA PRO A 66 28.03 -4.98 -0.08
C PRO A 66 26.92 -5.92 0.42
N ALA A 67 27.29 -7.16 0.69
CA ALA A 67 26.39 -8.07 1.41
C ALA A 67 25.98 -7.43 2.74
N GLU A 68 24.80 -7.80 3.25
CA GLU A 68 24.26 -7.23 4.48
C GLU A 68 25.28 -7.27 5.62
N SER A 69 25.55 -6.12 6.22
CA SER A 69 26.54 -5.91 7.28
C SER A 69 25.87 -5.47 8.59
N GLY A 70 24.80 -6.16 8.98
CA GLY A 70 24.07 -5.88 10.21
C GLY A 70 23.10 -4.67 10.09
N PHE A 71 22.05 -4.69 10.86
CA PHE A 71 21.04 -3.63 10.95
C PHE A 71 20.90 -3.21 12.41
N PRO A 72 20.60 -1.94 12.71
CA PRO A 72 20.40 -1.52 14.09
C PRO A 72 19.38 -2.38 14.82
N MET A 73 19.65 -2.64 16.11
CA MET A 73 18.74 -3.38 16.99
C MET A 73 17.54 -2.54 17.46
N ALA A 74 17.16 -1.52 16.67
CA ALA A 74 16.00 -0.70 16.95
C ALA A 74 14.73 -1.55 16.96
N GLY A 75 13.91 -1.38 17.99
CA GLY A 75 12.65 -2.08 18.14
C GLY A 75 11.66 -1.69 17.05
N THR A 76 10.80 -2.62 16.67
CA THR A 76 9.81 -2.43 15.60
C THR A 76 8.80 -1.33 15.97
N PHE A 77 8.17 -1.42 17.13
CA PHE A 77 7.18 -0.43 17.58
C PHE A 77 7.84 0.88 18.00
N ALA A 78 9.06 0.82 18.56
CA ALA A 78 9.86 2.01 18.87
C ALA A 78 10.17 2.81 17.59
N THR A 79 10.53 2.12 16.48
CA THR A 79 10.74 2.76 15.18
C THR A 79 9.47 3.39 14.62
N MET A 80 8.33 2.71 14.69
CA MET A 80 7.04 3.26 14.27
C MET A 80 6.66 4.50 15.10
N ALA A 81 6.95 4.48 16.40
CA ALA A 81 6.70 5.63 17.28
C ALA A 81 7.62 6.82 16.97
N ALA A 82 8.89 6.56 16.72
CA ALA A 82 9.87 7.59 16.36
C ALA A 82 9.52 8.24 15.01
N LEU A 83 9.14 7.43 14.02
CA LEU A 83 8.69 7.92 12.71
C LEU A 83 7.49 8.86 12.85
N ALA A 84 6.49 8.49 13.66
CA ALA A 84 5.31 9.33 13.89
C ALA A 84 5.62 10.69 14.54
N LYS A 85 6.72 10.77 15.28
CA LYS A 85 7.21 12.00 15.93
C LYS A 85 8.20 12.79 15.03
N GLY A 86 8.63 12.21 13.90
CA GLY A 86 9.71 12.75 13.08
C GLY A 86 11.06 12.78 13.81
N THR A 87 11.26 11.83 14.75
CA THR A 87 12.46 11.73 15.58
C THR A 87 13.25 10.45 15.28
N ARG A 88 14.47 10.37 15.83
CA ARG A 88 15.30 9.16 15.77
C ARG A 88 14.84 8.13 16.82
N THR A 89 15.13 6.86 16.57
CA THR A 89 14.73 5.74 17.44
C THR A 89 15.44 5.72 18.80
N ASP A 90 16.62 6.35 18.91
CA ASP A 90 17.43 6.39 20.13
C ASP A 90 17.00 7.46 21.14
N GLY A 91 15.98 8.28 20.81
CA GLY A 91 15.51 9.37 21.66
C GLY A 91 16.55 10.47 21.94
N GLY A 92 17.72 10.36 21.31
CA GLY A 92 18.84 11.27 21.51
C GLY A 92 18.62 12.61 20.81
N SER A 93 18.69 13.69 21.58
CA SER A 93 18.72 15.05 21.04
C SER A 93 20.10 15.46 20.47
N LYS A 94 21.09 14.59 20.61
CA LYS A 94 22.42 14.79 20.03
C LYS A 94 22.50 14.00 18.73
N PHE A 95 22.66 14.71 17.61
CA PHE A 95 22.97 14.13 16.31
C PHE A 95 24.27 13.32 16.43
N GLN A 96 24.14 12.01 16.55
CA GLN A 96 25.25 11.13 16.26
C GLN A 96 25.39 11.18 14.74
N GLU A 97 26.54 11.64 14.26
CA GLU A 97 26.81 11.78 12.83
C GLU A 97 26.61 10.41 12.15
N VAL A 98 25.64 10.34 11.25
CA VAL A 98 25.36 9.11 10.49
C VAL A 98 26.42 9.03 9.39
N GLN A 99 27.23 7.99 9.42
CA GLN A 99 28.18 7.75 8.34
C GLN A 99 27.42 7.26 7.10
N LEU A 100 27.28 8.12 6.09
CA LEU A 100 26.69 7.79 4.81
C LEU A 100 27.75 7.14 3.90
N ASP A 101 27.64 5.85 3.75
CA ASP A 101 28.54 5.02 2.93
C ASP A 101 27.76 3.92 2.20
N MET A 102 28.43 3.15 1.38
CA MET A 102 27.82 2.03 0.66
C MET A 102 27.22 0.98 1.61
N ALA A 103 27.77 0.79 2.81
CA ALA A 103 27.24 -0.16 3.78
C ALA A 103 25.91 0.34 4.38
N TRP A 104 25.80 1.64 4.67
CA TRP A 104 24.55 2.27 5.09
C TRP A 104 23.48 2.14 4.00
N LEU A 105 23.84 2.43 2.75
CA LEU A 105 22.94 2.34 1.60
C LEU A 105 22.48 0.90 1.35
N SER A 106 23.40 -0.06 1.47
CA SER A 106 23.08 -1.48 1.40
C SER A 106 22.07 -1.87 2.49
N ARG A 107 22.31 -1.49 3.75
CA ARG A 107 21.38 -1.76 4.87
C ARG A 107 19.99 -1.17 4.63
N LEU A 108 19.91 0.06 4.13
CA LEU A 108 18.65 0.69 3.76
C LEU A 108 17.87 -0.17 2.76
N LEU A 109 18.49 -0.46 1.62
CA LEU A 109 17.80 -1.15 0.52
C LEU A 109 17.51 -2.62 0.86
N TRP A 110 18.43 -3.30 1.57
CA TRP A 110 18.24 -4.68 2.03
C TRP A 110 17.03 -4.86 2.94
N HIS A 111 16.76 -3.88 3.80
CA HIS A 111 15.64 -3.94 4.76
C HIS A 111 14.36 -3.21 4.30
N SER A 112 14.34 -2.72 3.06
CA SER A 112 13.17 -2.03 2.51
C SER A 112 12.70 -2.56 1.16
N MET A 113 13.57 -2.67 0.15
CA MET A 113 13.22 -2.91 -1.25
C MET A 113 13.80 -4.21 -1.84
N ALA A 114 14.79 -4.83 -1.16
CA ALA A 114 15.47 -6.01 -1.66
C ALA A 114 14.60 -7.27 -1.65
N ILE A 115 15.05 -8.28 -2.40
CA ILE A 115 14.48 -9.63 -2.33
C ILE A 115 14.71 -10.18 -0.92
N SER A 116 13.65 -10.65 -0.29
CA SER A 116 13.65 -11.19 1.07
C SER A 116 13.55 -12.71 1.11
N ALA A 117 13.04 -13.34 0.06
CA ALA A 117 12.94 -14.78 -0.08
C ALA A 117 12.67 -15.20 -1.53
N TRP A 118 12.76 -16.50 -1.75
CA TRP A 118 12.37 -17.15 -3.01
C TRP A 118 11.28 -18.19 -2.76
N LYS A 119 10.38 -18.33 -3.71
CA LYS A 119 9.40 -19.42 -3.73
C LYS A 119 9.60 -20.28 -4.95
N LYS A 120 9.55 -21.59 -4.75
CA LYS A 120 9.59 -22.58 -5.84
C LYS A 120 8.28 -22.62 -6.59
N VAL A 121 8.37 -22.77 -7.90
CA VAL A 121 7.22 -23.12 -8.73
C VAL A 121 7.06 -24.65 -8.64
N PRO A 122 5.94 -25.16 -8.14
CA PRO A 122 5.75 -26.60 -7.99
C PRO A 122 6.00 -27.35 -9.30
N ARG A 123 6.71 -28.49 -9.21
CA ARG A 123 7.01 -29.38 -10.35
C ARG A 123 7.92 -28.79 -11.45
N THR A 124 8.54 -27.64 -11.22
CA THR A 124 9.53 -27.04 -12.11
C THR A 124 10.82 -26.74 -11.37
N SER A 125 11.88 -26.33 -12.09
CA SER A 125 13.08 -25.75 -11.51
C SER A 125 12.96 -24.25 -11.27
N ASP A 126 11.85 -23.64 -11.68
CA ASP A 126 11.66 -22.20 -11.64
C ASP A 126 11.36 -21.71 -10.23
N ARG A 127 11.71 -20.46 -9.99
CA ARG A 127 11.44 -19.77 -8.74
C ARG A 127 11.08 -18.32 -9.01
N TYR A 128 10.34 -17.70 -8.11
CA TYR A 128 10.04 -16.28 -8.13
C TYR A 128 10.40 -15.61 -6.82
N SER A 129 10.78 -14.35 -6.93
CA SER A 129 11.25 -13.56 -5.79
C SER A 129 10.10 -12.96 -4.99
N LEU A 130 10.33 -12.80 -3.69
CA LEU A 130 9.52 -11.99 -2.79
C LEU A 130 10.38 -10.84 -2.29
N ARG A 131 9.85 -9.62 -2.30
CA ARG A 131 10.57 -8.45 -1.76
C ARG A 131 10.16 -8.16 -0.31
N VAL A 132 10.94 -7.32 0.37
CA VAL A 132 10.61 -6.82 1.71
C VAL A 132 9.31 -6.01 1.65
N ASN A 133 9.16 -5.11 0.69
CA ASN A 133 7.88 -4.47 0.40
C ASN A 133 6.97 -5.46 -0.33
N PRO A 134 5.76 -5.74 0.18
CA PRO A 134 4.79 -6.57 -0.53
C PRO A 134 4.31 -5.87 -1.79
N SER A 135 3.79 -6.65 -2.73
CA SER A 135 3.16 -6.15 -3.93
C SER A 135 1.94 -6.99 -4.28
N SER A 136 0.94 -6.36 -4.85
CA SER A 136 -0.28 -6.99 -5.34
C SER A 136 0.07 -8.02 -6.40
N GLY A 137 -0.42 -9.25 -6.24
CA GLY A 137 -0.05 -10.34 -7.15
C GLY A 137 1.43 -10.67 -7.28
N ASN A 138 2.31 -10.06 -6.47
CA ASN A 138 3.77 -10.16 -6.55
C ASN A 138 4.34 -9.64 -7.89
N LEU A 139 3.74 -8.59 -8.46
CA LEU A 139 4.06 -8.04 -9.78
C LEU A 139 5.06 -6.89 -9.74
N HIS A 140 5.24 -6.28 -8.58
CA HIS A 140 6.26 -5.27 -8.29
C HIS A 140 6.30 -4.08 -9.27
N PRO A 141 5.22 -3.28 -9.38
CA PRO A 141 5.17 -2.14 -10.29
C PRO A 141 6.10 -1.00 -9.86
N THR A 142 6.52 -0.98 -8.58
CA THR A 142 7.31 0.11 -8.00
C THR A 142 8.80 -0.07 -8.26
N GLU A 143 9.43 0.95 -8.89
CA GLU A 143 10.87 1.07 -9.06
C GLU A 143 11.46 2.12 -8.11
N THR A 144 12.77 2.07 -7.90
CA THR A 144 13.47 2.91 -6.92
C THR A 144 14.67 3.60 -7.56
N TYR A 145 14.66 4.92 -7.53
CA TYR A 145 15.78 5.77 -7.95
C TYR A 145 16.37 6.49 -6.76
N LEU A 146 17.68 6.66 -6.75
CA LEU A 146 18.40 7.31 -5.66
C LEU A 146 19.30 8.42 -6.23
N ALA A 147 19.05 9.65 -5.83
CA ALA A 147 20.02 10.73 -6.01
C ALA A 147 20.91 10.76 -4.77
N LEU A 148 22.20 10.54 -4.99
CA LEU A 148 23.22 10.46 -3.93
C LEU A 148 24.15 11.65 -4.02
N LEU A 149 24.47 12.24 -2.86
CA LEU A 149 25.43 13.32 -2.72
C LEU A 149 26.31 13.08 -1.47
N GLY A 150 27.60 12.90 -1.70
CA GLY A 150 28.59 12.83 -0.62
C GLY A 150 28.63 11.52 0.15
N PHE A 151 28.16 10.43 -0.42
CA PHE A 151 28.34 9.10 0.16
C PHE A 151 29.77 8.60 0.03
N ALA A 152 30.32 8.03 1.08
CA ALA A 152 31.65 7.44 1.02
C ALA A 152 31.65 6.15 0.18
N GLY A 153 32.59 6.05 -0.75
CA GLY A 153 32.80 4.87 -1.59
C GLY A 153 31.89 4.74 -2.81
N ILE A 154 31.09 5.76 -3.12
CA ILE A 154 30.27 5.85 -4.33
C ILE A 154 30.24 7.30 -4.84
N ASP A 155 30.26 7.49 -6.14
CA ASP A 155 30.23 8.81 -6.74
C ASP A 155 28.87 9.49 -6.61
N ASP A 156 28.85 10.83 -6.61
CA ASP A 156 27.62 11.62 -6.67
C ASP A 156 26.88 11.32 -7.99
N GLY A 157 25.58 11.03 -7.92
CA GLY A 157 24.83 10.66 -9.13
C GLY A 157 23.37 10.29 -8.90
N LEU A 158 22.70 10.01 -10.01
CA LEU A 158 21.39 9.38 -10.05
C LEU A 158 21.57 7.89 -10.35
N TYR A 159 20.98 7.06 -9.52
CA TYR A 159 21.05 5.60 -9.60
C TYR A 159 19.68 4.98 -9.65
N HIS A 160 19.57 3.85 -10.38
CA HIS A 160 18.44 2.93 -10.32
C HIS A 160 18.81 1.70 -9.50
N TYR A 161 17.93 1.24 -8.62
CA TYR A 161 18.19 0.06 -7.78
C TYR A 161 17.74 -1.23 -8.46
N ARG A 162 18.64 -2.20 -8.54
CA ARG A 162 18.44 -3.57 -9.05
C ARG A 162 18.26 -4.56 -7.89
N PRO A 163 17.00 -4.88 -7.51
CA PRO A 163 16.77 -5.80 -6.39
C PRO A 163 17.22 -7.24 -6.66
N ASP A 164 17.22 -7.68 -7.92
CA ASP A 164 17.68 -9.01 -8.35
C ASP A 164 19.17 -9.24 -8.15
N LEU A 165 19.96 -8.19 -8.23
CA LEU A 165 21.42 -8.21 -8.08
C LEU A 165 21.91 -7.58 -6.78
N HIS A 166 21.03 -6.92 -6.04
CA HIS A 166 21.36 -6.02 -4.93
C HIS A 166 22.46 -5.03 -5.35
N ALA A 167 22.17 -4.27 -6.41
CA ALA A 167 23.11 -3.39 -7.08
C ALA A 167 22.46 -2.09 -7.50
N LEU A 168 23.28 -1.11 -7.87
CA LEU A 168 22.86 0.16 -8.43
C LEU A 168 23.33 0.29 -9.87
N GLU A 169 22.46 0.75 -10.76
CA GLU A 169 22.78 1.16 -12.12
C GLU A 169 22.95 2.68 -12.14
N LEU A 170 24.14 3.17 -12.51
CA LEU A 170 24.40 4.61 -12.62
C LEU A 170 23.65 5.16 -13.85
N ARG A 171 22.68 6.01 -13.58
CA ARG A 171 21.89 6.69 -14.63
C ARG A 171 22.53 8.01 -15.05
N GLY A 172 23.10 8.74 -14.14
CA GLY A 172 23.75 10.01 -14.44
C GLY A 172 24.69 10.45 -13.32
N SER A 173 25.88 10.96 -13.69
CA SER A 173 26.87 11.48 -12.76
C SER A 173 26.61 12.93 -12.38
N GLY A 174 27.13 13.37 -11.22
CA GLY A 174 27.03 14.73 -10.71
C GLY A 174 25.92 14.94 -9.69
N ASN A 175 25.66 16.18 -9.31
CA ASN A 175 24.72 16.53 -8.25
C ASN A 175 23.25 16.45 -8.71
N TRP A 176 22.68 15.26 -8.65
CA TRP A 176 21.28 15.02 -8.97
C TRP A 176 20.33 15.37 -7.83
N THR A 177 20.80 15.44 -6.58
CA THR A 177 19.93 15.87 -5.46
C THR A 177 19.46 17.30 -5.65
N GLU A 178 20.35 18.20 -6.08
CA GLU A 178 19.99 19.58 -6.41
C GLU A 178 18.97 19.64 -7.55
N GLN A 179 19.19 18.88 -8.63
CA GLN A 179 18.29 18.88 -9.79
C GLN A 179 16.89 18.38 -9.41
N ILE A 180 16.79 17.28 -8.67
CA ILE A 180 15.51 16.72 -8.21
C ILE A 180 14.86 17.64 -7.20
N ALA A 181 15.59 18.19 -6.23
CA ALA A 181 15.06 19.15 -5.26
C ALA A 181 14.48 20.41 -5.94
N ARG A 182 15.13 20.91 -6.99
CA ARG A 182 14.61 22.00 -7.81
C ARG A 182 13.33 21.62 -8.56
N ALA A 183 13.27 20.40 -9.11
CA ALA A 183 12.07 19.88 -9.78
C ALA A 183 10.90 19.68 -8.81
N LEU A 184 11.18 19.33 -7.54
CA LEU A 184 10.22 19.24 -6.43
C LEU A 184 9.83 20.59 -5.85
N VAL A 185 10.48 21.70 -6.25
CA VAL A 185 10.30 23.04 -5.68
C VAL A 185 10.61 23.08 -4.16
N LEU A 186 11.67 22.37 -3.75
CA LEU A 186 12.13 22.28 -2.37
C LEU A 186 13.53 22.89 -2.21
N PRO A 187 13.66 24.22 -2.05
CA PRO A 187 14.97 24.89 -1.98
C PRO A 187 15.87 24.37 -0.84
N TRP A 188 15.28 23.97 0.28
CA TRP A 188 15.99 23.44 1.43
C TRP A 188 16.56 22.02 1.21
N ALA A 189 16.03 21.28 0.22
CA ALA A 189 16.46 19.92 -0.09
C ALA A 189 17.60 19.85 -1.11
N THR A 190 18.08 21.00 -1.63
CA THR A 190 19.17 21.03 -2.61
C THR A 190 20.51 20.53 -2.05
N GLU A 191 20.64 20.50 -0.74
CA GLU A 191 21.82 20.00 -0.01
C GLU A 191 21.57 18.65 0.68
N SER A 192 20.44 18.01 0.40
CA SER A 192 20.16 16.66 0.90
C SER A 192 21.19 15.68 0.38
N SER A 193 21.73 14.82 1.25
CA SER A 193 22.65 13.76 0.82
C SER A 193 21.94 12.65 0.06
N LEU A 194 20.64 12.48 0.27
CA LEU A 194 19.83 11.44 -0.35
C LEU A 194 18.45 11.99 -0.72
N ILE A 195 18.01 11.72 -1.94
CA ILE A 195 16.59 11.76 -2.34
C ILE A 195 16.26 10.43 -2.99
N VAL A 196 15.20 9.77 -2.51
CA VAL A 196 14.71 8.51 -3.08
C VAL A 196 13.45 8.78 -3.89
N GLY A 197 13.50 8.58 -5.19
CA GLY A 197 12.35 8.63 -6.09
C GLY A 197 11.70 7.26 -6.24
N LEU A 198 10.40 7.20 -6.04
CA LEU A 198 9.57 6.01 -6.30
C LEU A 198 8.69 6.26 -7.51
N THR A 199 8.74 5.34 -8.45
CA THR A 199 7.97 5.37 -9.69
C THR A 199 7.06 4.15 -9.77
N SER A 200 6.15 4.13 -10.74
CA SER A 200 5.30 2.97 -10.99
C SER A 200 5.20 2.64 -12.47
N ILE A 201 5.41 1.38 -12.81
CA ILE A 201 5.19 0.79 -14.12
C ILE A 201 3.81 0.14 -14.10
N PHE A 202 2.81 0.84 -14.59
CA PHE A 202 1.41 0.42 -14.46
C PHE A 202 1.11 -0.89 -15.18
N TRP A 203 1.80 -1.16 -16.30
CA TRP A 203 1.59 -2.36 -17.08
C TRP A 203 1.79 -3.65 -16.28
N ARG A 204 2.76 -3.68 -15.36
CA ARG A 204 2.99 -4.87 -14.51
C ARG A 204 1.72 -5.29 -13.75
N GLU A 205 1.01 -4.34 -13.15
CA GLU A 205 -0.25 -4.63 -12.46
C GLU A 205 -1.43 -4.77 -13.43
N ALA A 206 -1.46 -3.95 -14.49
CA ALA A 206 -2.55 -3.94 -15.46
C ALA A 206 -2.64 -5.25 -16.26
N TRP A 207 -1.54 -5.93 -16.49
CA TRP A 207 -1.50 -7.26 -17.09
C TRP A 207 -2.44 -8.26 -16.37
N LYS A 208 -2.54 -8.15 -15.05
CA LYS A 208 -3.38 -9.03 -14.23
C LYS A 208 -4.70 -8.39 -13.84
N TYR A 209 -4.70 -7.12 -13.50
CA TYR A 209 -5.83 -6.46 -12.84
C TYR A 209 -6.53 -5.41 -13.70
N ARG A 210 -6.13 -5.27 -14.96
CA ARG A 210 -6.71 -4.35 -15.95
C ARG A 210 -6.84 -2.92 -15.38
N ASP A 211 -7.95 -2.25 -15.63
CA ASP A 211 -8.19 -0.89 -15.18
C ASP A 211 -8.14 -0.69 -13.67
N ARG A 212 -8.46 -1.73 -12.84
CA ARG A 212 -8.38 -1.64 -11.38
C ARG A 212 -6.94 -1.53 -10.87
N ALA A 213 -5.96 -1.86 -11.69
CA ALA A 213 -4.53 -1.89 -11.35
C ALA A 213 -4.00 -0.57 -10.77
N TYR A 214 -4.55 0.60 -11.16
CA TYR A 214 -4.10 1.87 -10.60
C TYR A 214 -4.25 1.95 -9.07
N ARG A 215 -5.32 1.36 -8.50
CA ARG A 215 -5.49 1.24 -7.05
C ARG A 215 -4.34 0.44 -6.44
N TYR A 216 -4.01 -0.69 -7.07
CA TYR A 216 -2.97 -1.61 -6.58
C TYR A 216 -1.57 -0.99 -6.69
N CYS A 217 -1.26 -0.33 -7.80
CA CYS A 217 -0.02 0.44 -7.93
C CYS A 217 0.13 1.49 -6.80
N CYS A 218 -0.95 2.18 -6.46
CA CYS A 218 -0.93 3.15 -5.36
C CYS A 218 -0.80 2.48 -3.98
N HIS A 219 -1.43 1.31 -3.73
CA HIS A 219 -1.23 0.55 -2.49
C HIS A 219 0.21 0.06 -2.36
N ASP A 220 0.75 -0.55 -3.42
CA ASP A 220 2.11 -1.08 -3.45
C ASP A 220 3.14 0.03 -3.20
N LEU A 221 2.87 1.22 -3.74
CA LEU A 221 3.68 2.39 -3.46
C LEU A 221 3.61 2.80 -1.97
N GLY A 222 2.42 2.80 -1.38
CA GLY A 222 2.25 3.05 0.06
C GLY A 222 3.03 2.06 0.94
N HIS A 223 3.05 0.78 0.55
CA HIS A 223 3.88 -0.25 1.19
C HIS A 223 5.38 0.04 1.03
N ALA A 224 5.83 0.42 -0.18
CA ALA A 224 7.23 0.73 -0.46
C ALA A 224 7.70 1.98 0.31
N ILE A 225 6.91 3.06 0.29
CA ILE A 225 7.16 4.29 1.06
C ILE A 225 7.39 3.95 2.54
N MET A 226 6.46 3.21 3.14
CA MET A 226 6.53 2.90 4.56
C MET A 226 7.69 1.96 4.89
N SER A 227 8.04 1.02 4.00
CA SER A 227 9.22 0.17 4.17
C SER A 227 10.51 1.00 4.22
N LEU A 228 10.67 1.98 3.32
CA LEU A 228 11.80 2.90 3.29
C LEU A 228 11.84 3.81 4.51
N LEU A 229 10.72 4.42 4.90
CA LEU A 229 10.66 5.30 6.06
C LEU A 229 11.01 4.59 7.37
N LEU A 230 10.53 3.36 7.57
CA LEU A 230 10.90 2.55 8.73
C LEU A 230 12.39 2.23 8.73
N ALA A 231 12.96 1.85 7.59
CA ALA A 231 14.37 1.52 7.48
C ALA A 231 15.26 2.75 7.71
N THR A 232 14.96 3.89 7.10
CA THR A 232 15.73 5.13 7.29
C THR A 232 15.63 5.67 8.71
N CYS A 233 14.44 5.59 9.33
CA CYS A 233 14.26 5.98 10.73
C CYS A 233 15.10 5.12 11.68
N ALA A 234 15.13 3.78 11.48
CA ALA A 234 15.96 2.88 12.24
C ALA A 234 17.46 3.11 12.02
N LEU A 235 17.86 3.54 10.81
CA LEU A 235 19.23 3.88 10.47
C LEU A 235 19.64 5.31 10.90
N GLY A 236 18.78 6.00 11.64
CA GLY A 236 19.07 7.31 12.21
C GLY A 236 18.89 8.50 11.27
N MET A 237 18.29 8.31 10.10
CA MET A 237 18.03 9.35 9.09
C MET A 237 16.52 9.48 8.82
N PRO A 238 15.75 10.10 9.73
CA PRO A 238 14.33 10.31 9.52
C PRO A 238 14.11 11.29 8.35
N GLY A 239 13.19 10.96 7.47
CA GLY A 239 12.81 11.75 6.32
C GLY A 239 11.30 11.88 6.20
N GLY A 240 10.84 12.54 5.14
CA GLY A 240 9.43 12.64 4.84
C GLY A 240 9.15 12.45 3.35
N VAL A 241 7.87 12.38 3.03
CA VAL A 241 7.39 12.09 1.69
C VAL A 241 6.85 13.35 1.03
N VAL A 242 7.25 13.54 -0.21
CA VAL A 242 6.75 14.56 -1.12
C VAL A 242 6.05 13.86 -2.28
N ALA A 243 4.76 14.13 -2.44
CA ALA A 243 3.96 13.60 -3.54
C ALA A 243 3.16 14.68 -4.27
N HIS A 244 3.27 15.94 -3.85
CA HIS A 244 2.70 17.10 -4.52
C HIS A 244 3.77 17.82 -5.32
N PHE A 245 3.92 17.44 -6.59
CA PHE A 245 4.96 17.95 -7.49
C PHE A 245 4.48 17.99 -8.94
N SER A 246 5.21 18.72 -9.81
CA SER A 246 4.99 18.64 -11.26
C SER A 246 5.46 17.28 -11.78
N ASP A 247 4.53 16.45 -12.22
CA ASP A 247 4.83 15.11 -12.78
C ASP A 247 5.74 15.24 -14.00
N LEU A 248 5.51 16.23 -14.89
CA LEU A 248 6.29 16.43 -16.10
C LEU A 248 7.77 16.77 -15.81
N ARG A 249 8.04 17.64 -14.82
CA ARG A 249 9.42 17.98 -14.45
C ARG A 249 10.17 16.77 -13.92
N LEU A 250 9.52 15.94 -13.11
CA LEU A 250 10.13 14.75 -12.52
C LEU A 250 10.28 13.62 -13.55
N THR A 251 9.30 13.42 -14.45
CA THR A 251 9.43 12.49 -15.58
C THR A 251 10.66 12.84 -16.43
N LYS A 252 10.83 14.13 -16.73
CA LYS A 252 12.00 14.60 -17.47
C LYS A 252 13.31 14.44 -16.70
N ALA A 253 13.32 14.81 -15.41
CA ALA A 253 14.52 14.70 -14.58
C ALA A 253 15.00 13.26 -14.42
N LEU A 254 14.10 12.30 -14.32
CA LEU A 254 14.42 10.88 -14.22
C LEU A 254 14.62 10.18 -15.58
N GLY A 255 14.33 10.87 -16.69
CA GLY A 255 14.44 10.32 -18.05
C GLY A 255 13.47 9.18 -18.32
N LEU A 256 12.25 9.28 -17.79
CA LEU A 256 11.21 8.26 -17.93
C LEU A 256 10.34 8.52 -19.17
N ALA A 257 9.93 7.46 -19.82
CA ALA A 257 8.86 7.54 -20.83
C ALA A 257 7.50 7.57 -20.11
N GLU A 258 6.67 8.58 -20.45
CA GLU A 258 5.37 8.80 -19.78
C GLU A 258 4.42 7.60 -19.86
N SER A 259 4.49 6.82 -20.95
CA SER A 259 3.63 5.66 -21.18
C SER A 259 4.05 4.40 -20.42
N ASP A 260 5.30 4.29 -20.03
CA ASP A 260 5.90 3.10 -19.43
C ASP A 260 5.99 3.23 -17.90
N GLU A 261 6.50 4.37 -17.41
CA GLU A 261 6.83 4.57 -16.01
C GLU A 261 6.53 6.01 -15.57
N ALA A 262 5.88 6.17 -14.43
CA ALA A 262 5.50 7.47 -13.89
C ALA A 262 6.09 7.74 -12.51
N PRO A 263 6.60 8.95 -12.23
CA PRO A 263 7.00 9.36 -10.90
C PRO A 263 5.76 9.45 -9.99
N MET A 264 5.86 8.89 -8.78
CA MET A 264 4.70 8.79 -7.89
C MET A 264 4.93 9.45 -6.53
N ALA A 265 6.12 9.29 -5.94
CA ALA A 265 6.47 9.89 -4.64
C ALA A 265 8.00 10.01 -4.50
N PHE A 266 8.42 10.94 -3.66
CA PHE A 266 9.84 11.14 -3.31
C PHE A 266 10.00 11.16 -1.80
N LEU A 267 11.01 10.44 -1.29
CA LEU A 267 11.44 10.55 0.09
C LEU A 267 12.62 11.52 0.12
N VAL A 268 12.49 12.56 0.93
CA VAL A 268 13.48 13.62 1.06
C VAL A 268 13.95 13.66 2.51
N PHE A 269 15.23 13.86 2.70
CA PHE A 269 15.86 13.85 4.00
C PHE A 269 16.48 15.25 4.25
N PRO A 270 16.20 15.89 5.39
CA PRO A 270 16.83 17.15 5.73
C PRO A 270 18.35 17.00 5.75
N PRO A 271 19.13 18.02 5.33
CA PRO A 271 20.56 17.99 5.40
C PRO A 271 21.03 17.85 6.86
N GLU A 272 21.96 16.92 7.12
CA GLU A 272 22.36 16.54 8.49
C GLU A 272 23.22 17.61 9.22
N SER A 273 23.89 18.50 8.48
CA SER A 273 24.77 19.50 9.08
C SER A 273 25.07 20.65 8.12
N PRO A 274 25.22 21.88 8.66
CA PRO A 274 25.73 23.02 7.89
C PRO A 274 27.16 22.83 7.34
N SER A 275 27.89 21.79 7.77
CA SER A 275 29.27 21.52 7.35
C SER A 275 29.39 20.97 5.92
N THR A 276 28.30 20.60 5.28
CA THR A 276 28.27 20.26 3.85
C THR A 276 28.22 21.51 2.94
N TYR A 277 28.03 22.68 3.51
CA TYR A 277 28.07 23.96 2.78
C TYR A 277 29.44 24.19 2.15
N GLY A 278 29.50 24.30 0.83
CA GLY A 278 30.71 24.65 0.10
C GLY A 278 31.43 23.49 -0.57
N ARG A 279 30.87 22.29 -0.62
CA ARG A 279 31.39 21.23 -1.47
C ARG A 279 31.27 21.65 -2.93
N LEU A 280 32.37 21.68 -3.65
CA LEU A 280 32.38 21.86 -5.10
C LEU A 280 31.71 20.61 -5.70
N THR A 281 30.46 20.74 -6.13
CA THR A 281 29.72 19.65 -6.80
C THR A 281 29.78 19.88 -8.29
N SER A 282 29.98 18.79 -9.05
CA SER A 282 29.83 18.86 -10.49
C SER A 282 28.35 18.93 -10.86
N PRO A 283 27.97 19.77 -11.85
CA PRO A 283 26.60 19.80 -12.34
C PRO A 283 26.22 18.40 -12.88
N PRO A 284 24.93 18.04 -12.85
CA PRO A 284 24.47 16.76 -13.36
C PRO A 284 24.71 16.67 -14.87
N GLN A 285 25.05 15.49 -15.36
CA GLN A 285 25.13 15.21 -16.79
C GLN A 285 23.74 15.31 -17.41
N GLN A 286 23.64 15.89 -18.59
CA GLN A 286 22.34 16.08 -19.27
C GLN A 286 21.79 14.76 -19.88
N GLU A 287 22.66 13.85 -20.28
CA GLU A 287 22.29 12.55 -20.85
C GLU A 287 22.30 11.46 -19.77
N LEU A 288 21.21 10.72 -19.68
CA LEU A 288 21.09 9.59 -18.77
C LEU A 288 21.59 8.33 -19.47
N ALA A 289 22.40 7.56 -18.75
CA ALA A 289 23.00 6.32 -19.25
C ALA A 289 21.99 5.16 -19.25
N GLY A 290 22.17 4.25 -20.20
CA GLY A 290 21.46 2.99 -20.32
C GLY A 290 20.08 3.09 -20.98
N VAL A 291 19.70 1.99 -21.62
CA VAL A 291 18.40 1.82 -22.30
C VAL A 291 17.52 0.91 -21.44
N PRO A 292 16.27 1.29 -21.14
CA PRO A 292 15.38 0.43 -20.37
C PRO A 292 15.04 -0.85 -21.17
N ASN A 293 14.96 -1.99 -20.45
CA ASN A 293 14.55 -3.25 -21.05
C ASN A 293 13.07 -3.22 -21.46
N GLU A 294 12.72 -3.97 -22.50
CA GLU A 294 11.33 -4.32 -22.76
C GLU A 294 10.80 -5.23 -21.65
N LEU A 295 9.59 -4.95 -21.16
CA LEU A 295 9.01 -5.70 -20.04
C LEU A 295 8.29 -6.95 -20.51
N SER A 296 7.69 -6.92 -21.69
CA SER A 296 6.93 -8.01 -22.29
C SER A 296 6.89 -7.86 -23.81
N LEU A 297 6.34 -8.86 -24.49
CA LEU A 297 6.23 -8.84 -25.96
C LEU A 297 5.28 -7.74 -26.46
N ASP A 298 4.26 -7.41 -25.68
CA ASP A 298 3.24 -6.43 -26.02
C ASP A 298 2.65 -5.82 -24.75
N GLU A 299 2.31 -4.54 -24.79
CA GLU A 299 1.65 -3.82 -23.70
C GLU A 299 0.24 -3.43 -24.12
N VAL A 300 -0.74 -3.86 -23.32
CA VAL A 300 -2.14 -3.54 -23.56
C VAL A 300 -2.51 -2.26 -22.81
N PRO A 301 -2.86 -1.17 -23.51
CA PRO A 301 -3.29 0.06 -22.86
C PRO A 301 -4.67 -0.13 -22.21
N TYR A 302 -4.81 0.33 -20.97
CA TYR A 302 -6.07 0.36 -20.22
C TYR A 302 -6.53 1.81 -20.05
N ASP A 303 -7.50 2.23 -20.84
CA ASP A 303 -7.91 3.64 -20.98
C ASP A 303 -8.42 4.26 -19.68
N LEU A 304 -9.17 3.52 -18.87
CA LEU A 304 -9.66 4.03 -17.58
C LEU A 304 -8.51 4.25 -16.60
N LEU A 305 -7.55 3.31 -16.53
CA LEU A 305 -6.35 3.43 -15.70
C LEU A 305 -5.53 4.65 -16.12
N LEU A 306 -5.19 4.73 -17.41
CA LEU A 306 -4.38 5.82 -17.96
C LEU A 306 -5.10 7.17 -17.84
N GLY A 307 -6.42 7.19 -18.06
CA GLY A 307 -7.25 8.37 -17.89
C GLY A 307 -7.27 8.86 -16.44
N MET A 308 -7.38 7.94 -15.47
CA MET A 308 -7.28 8.28 -14.06
C MET A 308 -5.89 8.82 -13.70
N HIS A 309 -4.82 8.15 -14.14
CA HIS A 309 -3.46 8.65 -13.92
C HIS A 309 -3.29 10.07 -14.47
N ARG A 310 -3.67 10.32 -15.73
CA ARG A 310 -3.58 11.65 -16.36
C ARG A 310 -4.36 12.71 -15.58
N SER A 311 -5.53 12.37 -15.03
CA SER A 311 -6.32 13.30 -14.23
C SER A 311 -5.68 13.67 -12.89
N THR A 312 -4.70 12.89 -12.43
CA THR A 312 -3.94 13.16 -11.20
C THR A 312 -2.63 13.92 -11.44
N ILE A 313 -2.25 14.16 -12.70
CA ILE A 313 -1.04 14.90 -13.06
C ILE A 313 -1.19 16.36 -12.67
N LEU A 314 -0.17 16.92 -12.02
CA LEU A 314 -0.09 18.34 -11.73
C LEU A 314 0.79 19.03 -12.79
N SER A 315 0.36 20.23 -13.20
CA SER A 315 1.06 21.08 -14.16
C SER A 315 2.37 21.64 -13.59
N ASP A 316 3.13 22.37 -14.42
CA ASP A 316 4.38 23.00 -14.01
C ASP A 316 4.21 24.11 -12.95
N ALA A 317 3.03 24.75 -12.87
CA ALA A 317 2.69 25.71 -11.84
C ALA A 317 2.10 24.97 -10.63
N VAL A 318 2.95 24.25 -9.89
CA VAL A 318 2.53 23.62 -8.63
C VAL A 318 2.43 24.71 -7.57
N GLU A 319 1.21 24.98 -7.12
CA GLU A 319 0.99 25.84 -5.98
C GLU A 319 1.30 25.11 -4.67
N PRO A 320 1.76 25.79 -3.62
CA PRO A 320 1.90 25.20 -2.30
C PRO A 320 0.57 24.57 -1.86
N LEU A 321 0.64 23.40 -1.26
CA LEU A 321 -0.56 22.73 -0.75
C LEU A 321 -1.31 23.61 0.25
N PRO A 322 -2.64 23.70 0.15
CA PRO A 322 -3.44 24.37 1.15
C PRO A 322 -3.25 23.66 2.50
N ARG A 323 -3.04 24.43 3.56
CA ARG A 323 -3.04 23.88 4.92
C ARG A 323 -4.43 23.42 5.26
N VAL A 324 -4.59 22.13 5.53
CA VAL A 324 -5.86 21.57 6.01
C VAL A 324 -5.88 21.76 7.51
N SER A 325 -6.64 22.75 8.00
CA SER A 325 -6.92 22.84 9.44
C SER A 325 -7.79 21.65 9.83
N PRO A 326 -7.41 20.83 10.82
CA PRO A 326 -8.29 19.81 11.33
C PRO A 326 -9.54 20.47 11.89
N ALA A 327 -10.70 20.13 11.36
CA ALA A 327 -11.97 20.52 11.95
C ALA A 327 -12.02 19.86 13.35
N ASN A 328 -11.81 20.66 14.41
CA ASN A 328 -11.97 20.29 15.82
C ASN A 328 -11.29 18.97 16.24
N VAL A 329 -9.96 18.94 16.23
CA VAL A 329 -9.25 17.98 17.07
C VAL A 329 -9.12 18.62 18.45
N ASP A 330 -9.95 18.18 19.37
CA ASP A 330 -9.78 18.46 20.78
C ASP A 330 -8.33 18.24 21.18
N SER A 331 -7.79 19.24 21.90
CA SER A 331 -6.43 19.31 22.42
C SER A 331 -5.83 17.93 22.71
N ALA A 332 -4.63 17.72 22.22
CA ALA A 332 -3.84 16.51 22.43
C ALA A 332 -3.87 16.08 23.91
N GLN A 333 -4.86 15.28 24.28
CA GLN A 333 -4.80 14.52 25.51
C GLN A 333 -3.65 13.54 25.33
N GLU A 334 -2.64 13.65 26.17
CA GLU A 334 -1.64 12.59 26.33
C GLU A 334 -2.40 11.32 26.69
N HIS A 335 -2.61 10.47 25.69
CA HIS A 335 -3.25 9.19 25.93
C HIS A 335 -2.33 8.33 26.81
N PRO A 336 -2.85 7.72 27.87
CA PRO A 336 -2.04 6.85 28.70
C PRO A 336 -1.40 5.76 27.81
N PRO A 337 -0.16 5.37 28.10
CA PRO A 337 0.49 4.28 27.36
C PRO A 337 -0.42 3.04 27.40
N LEU A 338 -0.43 2.29 26.30
CA LEU A 338 -1.09 0.98 26.28
C LEU A 338 -0.53 0.15 27.46
N ARG A 339 -1.39 -0.46 28.26
CA ARG A 339 -0.95 -1.28 29.39
C ARG A 339 -0.15 -2.47 28.85
N ASP A 340 1.02 -2.70 29.44
CA ASP A 340 1.92 -3.83 29.17
C ASP A 340 2.10 -4.17 27.67
N PRO A 341 2.75 -3.29 26.87
CA PRO A 341 3.03 -3.61 25.48
C PRO A 341 3.86 -4.89 25.41
N ALA A 342 3.58 -5.74 24.41
CA ALA A 342 4.40 -6.91 24.13
C ALA A 342 5.88 -6.50 23.96
N PRO A 343 6.85 -7.37 24.28
CA PRO A 343 8.27 -7.09 24.08
C PRO A 343 8.52 -6.62 22.65
N ASP A 344 9.24 -5.51 22.50
CA ASP A 344 9.54 -4.94 21.20
C ASP A 344 10.71 -5.69 20.55
N VAL A 345 10.47 -6.31 19.42
CA VAL A 345 11.47 -7.09 18.69
C VAL A 345 12.18 -6.24 17.64
N PRO A 346 13.45 -6.58 17.29
CA PRO A 346 14.21 -5.81 16.31
C PRO A 346 13.53 -5.71 14.95
N LEU A 347 13.53 -4.50 14.37
CA LEU A 347 12.90 -4.23 13.07
C LEU A 347 13.54 -5.02 11.93
N GLY A 348 14.88 -5.06 11.85
CA GLY A 348 15.59 -5.68 10.73
C GLY A 348 15.18 -7.13 10.48
N PRO A 349 15.33 -8.05 11.46
CA PRO A 349 14.84 -9.42 11.31
C PRO A 349 13.33 -9.49 11.02
N THR A 350 12.53 -8.61 11.59
CA THR A 350 11.06 -8.60 11.42
C THR A 350 10.68 -8.32 9.97
N VAL A 351 11.21 -7.26 9.35
CA VAL A 351 10.90 -6.94 7.96
C VAL A 351 11.41 -8.01 6.98
N ARG A 352 12.53 -8.65 7.31
CA ARG A 352 13.10 -9.73 6.49
C ARG A 352 12.29 -11.03 6.54
N ARG A 353 11.68 -11.35 7.70
CA ARG A 353 10.82 -12.53 7.86
C ARG A 353 9.40 -12.33 7.34
N ARG A 354 8.89 -11.09 7.37
CA ARG A 354 7.52 -10.77 6.96
C ARG A 354 7.17 -11.39 5.60
N ARG A 355 6.05 -12.10 5.57
CA ARG A 355 5.43 -12.68 4.35
C ARG A 355 3.94 -12.38 4.35
N SER A 356 3.33 -12.37 3.17
CA SER A 356 1.87 -12.42 3.05
C SER A 356 1.41 -13.85 3.32
N ALA A 357 0.48 -14.02 4.26
CA ALA A 357 -0.15 -15.31 4.52
C ALA A 357 -0.98 -15.73 3.30
N LEU A 358 -0.92 -17.00 2.95
CA LEU A 358 -1.81 -17.59 1.94
C LEU A 358 -3.15 -17.97 2.54
N ASP A 359 -3.13 -18.42 3.79
CA ASP A 359 -4.30 -18.75 4.59
C ASP A 359 -3.91 -18.74 6.07
N PHE A 360 -4.92 -18.76 6.95
CA PHE A 360 -4.75 -18.78 8.40
C PHE A 360 -5.34 -20.06 9.00
N ASP A 361 -4.75 -20.55 10.10
CA ASP A 361 -5.29 -21.69 10.83
C ASP A 361 -6.35 -21.22 11.84
N PRO A 362 -7.65 -21.50 11.59
CA PRO A 362 -8.73 -21.08 12.48
C PRO A 362 -8.74 -21.80 13.84
N ARG A 363 -7.94 -22.84 14.04
CA ARG A 363 -7.84 -23.60 15.29
C ARG A 363 -6.84 -23.00 16.28
N THR A 364 -6.09 -21.99 15.88
CA THR A 364 -5.11 -21.33 16.75
C THR A 364 -5.80 -20.56 17.87
N PRO A 365 -5.14 -20.37 19.04
CA PRO A 365 -5.68 -19.55 20.12
C PRO A 365 -6.04 -18.13 19.65
N PRO A 366 -7.04 -17.49 20.27
CA PRO A 366 -7.39 -16.11 19.95
C PRO A 366 -6.22 -15.15 20.14
N MET A 367 -6.17 -14.09 19.32
CA MET A 367 -5.27 -12.96 19.55
C MET A 367 -5.75 -12.13 20.74
N GLU A 368 -4.83 -11.61 21.55
CA GLU A 368 -5.21 -10.75 22.68
C GLU A 368 -5.74 -9.39 22.17
N ARG A 369 -6.82 -8.90 22.77
CA ARG A 369 -7.40 -7.59 22.40
C ARG A 369 -6.37 -6.46 22.46
N GLN A 370 -5.51 -6.48 23.46
CA GLN A 370 -4.44 -5.50 23.61
C GLN A 370 -3.46 -5.51 22.44
N GLN A 371 -3.13 -6.70 21.90
CA GLN A 371 -2.28 -6.82 20.71
C GLN A 371 -2.96 -6.23 19.47
N VAL A 372 -4.27 -6.43 19.30
CA VAL A 372 -5.05 -5.85 18.21
C VAL A 372 -5.06 -4.32 18.31
N GLU A 373 -5.36 -3.78 19.51
CA GLU A 373 -5.38 -2.33 19.74
C GLU A 373 -3.97 -1.72 19.58
N GLN A 374 -2.91 -2.39 20.04
CA GLN A 374 -1.53 -1.98 19.82
C GLN A 374 -1.20 -1.94 18.32
N LEU A 375 -1.55 -2.99 17.60
CA LEU A 375 -1.29 -3.10 16.16
C LEU A 375 -1.97 -1.96 15.39
N LEU A 376 -3.24 -1.68 15.68
CA LEU A 376 -4.02 -0.63 15.03
C LEU A 376 -3.51 0.77 15.41
N ASP A 377 -3.17 0.98 16.69
CA ASP A 377 -2.60 2.25 17.13
C ASP A 377 -1.34 2.61 16.34
N PHE A 378 -0.39 1.69 16.25
CA PHE A 378 0.84 1.92 15.50
C PHE A 378 0.61 1.98 13.99
N ALA A 379 -0.32 1.19 13.46
CA ALA A 379 -0.62 1.18 12.03
C ALA A 379 -1.26 2.49 11.55
N THR A 380 -2.05 3.16 12.40
CA THR A 380 -2.79 4.38 12.03
C THR A 380 -2.13 5.68 12.50
N ARG A 381 -0.93 5.62 13.12
CA ARG A 381 -0.19 6.84 13.50
C ARG A 381 0.19 7.68 12.30
N ASP A 382 0.32 8.98 12.55
CA ASP A 382 0.79 9.93 11.54
C ASP A 382 2.21 9.58 11.08
N TRP A 383 2.57 10.10 9.93
CA TRP A 383 3.89 9.97 9.33
C TRP A 383 4.19 11.19 8.46
N PRO A 384 5.47 11.58 8.29
CA PRO A 384 5.84 12.84 7.63
C PRO A 384 5.49 12.84 6.14
N THR A 385 4.58 13.73 5.73
CA THR A 385 4.17 13.90 4.33
C THR A 385 3.85 15.35 4.02
N ASP A 386 4.07 15.78 2.78
CA ASP A 386 3.72 17.12 2.34
C ASP A 386 2.21 17.37 2.31
N TRP A 387 1.41 16.38 1.93
CA TRP A 387 -0.07 16.52 1.87
C TRP A 387 -0.77 16.57 3.25
N ARG A 388 -0.08 16.20 4.33
CA ARG A 388 -0.56 16.37 5.70
C ARG A 388 -0.03 17.64 6.36
N GLY A 389 0.85 18.40 5.66
CA GLY A 389 1.46 19.61 6.16
C GLY A 389 2.40 19.42 7.35
N ASN A 390 2.82 18.17 7.61
CA ASN A 390 3.72 17.84 8.71
C ASN A 390 5.16 17.52 8.26
N PHE A 391 5.52 17.93 7.03
CA PHE A 391 6.86 17.80 6.47
C PHE A 391 7.22 18.99 5.58
N GLY A 392 8.42 19.54 5.76
CA GLY A 392 8.96 20.63 4.92
C GLY A 392 8.58 22.04 5.33
N GLY A 393 7.97 22.26 6.50
CA GLY A 393 7.62 23.58 7.03
C GLY A 393 7.62 23.62 8.56
N GLU A 394 7.62 24.84 9.13
CA GLU A 394 7.38 25.03 10.57
C GLU A 394 5.92 24.68 10.88
N THR A 395 5.67 23.47 11.36
CA THR A 395 4.33 23.04 11.77
C THR A 395 4.19 23.05 13.28
N THR A 396 3.22 23.80 13.76
CA THR A 396 2.75 23.66 15.15
C THR A 396 1.84 22.43 15.24
N SER A 397 1.81 21.77 16.39
CA SER A 397 1.03 20.54 16.64
C SER A 397 -0.48 20.64 16.35
N ALA A 398 -1.00 21.83 16.07
CA ALA A 398 -2.40 22.10 15.75
C ALA A 398 -2.75 21.97 14.24
N GLU A 399 -1.78 21.80 13.36
CA GLU A 399 -1.97 21.85 11.89
C GLU A 399 -1.90 20.45 11.24
N ARG A 400 -2.30 19.39 11.95
CA ARG A 400 -2.33 18.03 11.38
C ARG A 400 -3.42 17.91 10.34
N GLY A 401 -3.07 17.43 9.14
CA GLY A 401 -4.04 17.11 8.09
C GLY A 401 -4.96 15.97 8.51
N ALA A 402 -6.16 15.91 7.92
CA ALA A 402 -7.12 14.84 8.19
C ALA A 402 -6.58 13.44 7.81
N ASP A 403 -6.89 12.44 8.62
CA ASP A 403 -6.74 11.03 8.22
C ASP A 403 -7.77 10.71 7.13
N PHE A 404 -7.32 10.05 6.05
CA PHE A 404 -8.24 9.64 5.01
C PHE A 404 -8.89 8.29 5.31
N VAL A 405 -8.17 7.40 5.99
CA VAL A 405 -8.53 5.99 6.13
C VAL A 405 -8.92 5.63 7.55
N THR A 406 -10.11 5.05 7.70
CA THR A 406 -10.60 4.49 8.96
C THR A 406 -10.73 2.97 8.85
N PRO A 407 -10.06 2.17 9.71
CA PRO A 407 -10.22 0.73 9.74
C PRO A 407 -11.56 0.30 10.39
N TYR A 408 -12.29 -0.59 9.71
CA TYR A 408 -13.43 -1.34 10.21
C TYR A 408 -13.04 -2.81 10.28
N LEU A 409 -13.21 -3.43 11.44
CA LEU A 409 -12.78 -4.79 11.70
C LEU A 409 -13.97 -5.76 11.74
N TYR A 410 -13.79 -6.90 11.11
CA TYR A 410 -14.60 -8.10 11.29
C TYR A 410 -13.85 -8.99 12.28
N VAL A 411 -14.24 -8.93 13.54
CA VAL A 411 -13.58 -9.66 14.64
C VAL A 411 -14.15 -11.06 14.74
N HIS A 412 -13.28 -12.07 14.64
CA HIS A 412 -13.66 -13.48 14.74
C HIS A 412 -13.15 -14.10 16.03
N ARG A 413 -11.83 -14.06 16.26
CA ARG A 413 -11.13 -14.71 17.36
C ARG A 413 -10.16 -13.76 18.04
N VAL A 414 -10.70 -12.86 18.84
CA VAL A 414 -9.95 -11.93 19.68
C VAL A 414 -10.44 -12.09 21.11
N ARG A 415 -9.52 -12.37 22.07
CA ARG A 415 -9.84 -12.54 23.49
C ARG A 415 -10.40 -11.24 24.06
N ASP A 416 -11.40 -11.34 24.92
CA ASP A 416 -12.08 -10.21 25.57
C ASP A 416 -12.64 -9.17 24.57
N CYS A 417 -12.99 -9.64 23.37
CA CYS A 417 -13.66 -8.85 22.34
C CYS A 417 -14.77 -9.70 21.72
N GLU A 418 -16.00 -9.21 21.81
CA GLU A 418 -17.15 -9.89 21.22
C GLU A 418 -16.97 -10.02 19.69
N PRO A 419 -17.23 -11.20 19.10
CA PRO A 419 -17.25 -11.33 17.65
C PRO A 419 -18.24 -10.38 17.01
N GLY A 420 -17.85 -9.79 15.86
CA GLY A 420 -18.71 -8.81 15.20
C GLY A 420 -17.93 -7.74 14.45
N VAL A 421 -18.62 -6.67 14.08
CA VAL A 421 -18.01 -5.50 13.43
C VAL A 421 -17.62 -4.46 14.45
N HIS A 422 -16.40 -4.00 14.35
CA HIS A 422 -15.86 -2.92 15.18
C HIS A 422 -15.23 -1.84 14.30
N ARG A 423 -15.28 -0.60 14.74
CA ARG A 423 -14.55 0.51 14.15
C ARG A 423 -13.36 0.86 15.04
N TRP A 424 -12.20 1.08 14.43
CA TRP A 424 -11.07 1.66 15.14
C TRP A 424 -11.30 3.14 15.39
N ASP A 425 -11.32 3.55 16.64
CA ASP A 425 -11.34 4.95 17.01
C ASP A 425 -9.91 5.39 17.40
N LYS A 426 -9.27 6.13 16.49
CA LYS A 426 -7.91 6.62 16.66
C LYS A 426 -7.79 7.58 17.85
N SER A 427 -8.84 8.36 18.13
CA SER A 427 -8.83 9.36 19.18
C SER A 427 -8.81 8.72 20.58
N SER A 428 -9.65 7.73 20.81
CA SER A 428 -9.70 6.98 22.06
C SER A 428 -8.74 5.77 22.09
N ARG A 429 -8.13 5.42 20.95
CA ARG A 429 -7.25 4.25 20.74
C ARG A 429 -7.92 2.95 21.17
N ARG A 430 -9.19 2.78 20.78
CA ARG A 430 -10.02 1.63 21.15
C ARG A 430 -10.87 1.13 20.00
N LEU A 431 -11.24 -0.13 20.10
CA LEU A 431 -12.26 -0.74 19.27
C LEU A 431 -13.64 -0.34 19.77
N VAL A 432 -14.41 0.31 18.89
CA VAL A 432 -15.82 0.66 19.12
C VAL A 432 -16.69 -0.39 18.42
N GLN A 433 -17.46 -1.14 19.19
CA GLN A 433 -18.35 -2.16 18.66
C GLN A 433 -19.55 -1.51 17.94
N LEU A 434 -19.79 -1.96 16.71
CA LEU A 434 -20.92 -1.50 15.90
C LEU A 434 -22.01 -2.57 15.80
N HIS A 435 -21.60 -3.84 15.69
CA HIS A 435 -22.50 -4.97 15.53
C HIS A 435 -21.90 -6.22 16.18
N CYS A 436 -22.75 -7.05 16.81
CA CYS A 436 -22.36 -8.35 17.39
C CYS A 436 -22.81 -9.48 16.49
N GLY A 437 -22.04 -10.56 16.45
CA GLY A 437 -22.41 -11.80 15.78
C GLY A 437 -21.23 -12.45 15.06
N ASN A 438 -21.43 -13.68 14.59
CA ASN A 438 -20.41 -14.37 13.80
C ASN A 438 -20.31 -13.72 12.41
N VAL A 439 -19.12 -13.20 12.11
CA VAL A 439 -18.82 -12.47 10.85
C VAL A 439 -17.78 -13.17 9.97
N GLU A 440 -17.37 -14.40 10.29
CA GLU A 440 -16.35 -15.16 9.54
C GLU A 440 -16.77 -15.35 8.07
N ARG A 441 -17.99 -15.88 7.84
CA ARG A 441 -18.52 -16.08 6.48
C ARG A 441 -18.71 -14.77 5.73
N VAL A 442 -19.11 -13.72 6.45
CA VAL A 442 -19.30 -12.38 5.88
C VAL A 442 -17.95 -11.80 5.43
N ALA A 443 -16.92 -11.87 6.27
CA ALA A 443 -15.59 -11.39 5.93
C ALA A 443 -15.02 -12.12 4.71
N ALA A 444 -15.19 -13.45 4.64
CA ALA A 444 -14.80 -14.25 3.48
C ALA A 444 -15.56 -13.81 2.22
N TYR A 445 -16.89 -13.68 2.29
CA TYR A 445 -17.72 -13.24 1.18
C TYR A 445 -17.32 -11.84 0.68
N LEU A 446 -17.25 -10.87 1.58
CA LEU A 446 -16.89 -9.49 1.24
C LEU A 446 -15.50 -9.37 0.62
N SER A 447 -14.58 -10.27 0.99
CA SER A 447 -13.22 -10.36 0.44
C SER A 447 -13.16 -11.20 -0.85
N LEU A 448 -14.17 -11.10 -1.70
CA LEU A 448 -14.30 -11.86 -2.95
C LEU A 448 -14.29 -13.38 -2.72
N GLU A 449 -15.01 -13.83 -1.70
CA GLU A 449 -15.18 -15.24 -1.31
C GLU A 449 -13.85 -15.93 -0.92
N GLN A 450 -12.87 -15.16 -0.49
CA GLN A 450 -11.60 -15.70 -0.02
C GLN A 450 -11.70 -16.19 1.43
N ALA A 451 -11.64 -17.52 1.62
CA ALA A 451 -11.74 -18.16 2.93
C ALA A 451 -10.75 -17.59 3.97
N LEU A 452 -9.56 -17.20 3.53
CA LEU A 452 -8.52 -16.64 4.41
C LEU A 452 -9.01 -15.46 5.26
N ALA A 453 -9.94 -14.63 4.75
CA ALA A 453 -10.47 -13.51 5.51
C ALA A 453 -11.37 -13.98 6.68
N GLY A 454 -12.10 -15.08 6.52
CA GLY A 454 -12.87 -15.74 7.58
C GLY A 454 -12.00 -16.55 8.54
N ASN A 455 -10.92 -17.16 8.04
CA ASN A 455 -9.98 -17.98 8.81
C ASN A 455 -9.04 -17.14 9.71
N ALA A 456 -8.93 -15.82 9.47
CA ALA A 456 -8.12 -14.88 10.24
C ALA A 456 -8.63 -14.70 11.68
N CYS A 457 -7.84 -14.14 12.59
CA CYS A 457 -8.34 -13.68 13.89
C CYS A 457 -9.29 -12.50 13.73
N PHE A 458 -8.98 -11.63 12.79
CA PHE A 458 -9.85 -10.54 12.32
C PHE A 458 -9.50 -10.16 10.88
N ALA A 459 -10.49 -9.67 10.14
CA ALA A 459 -10.29 -9.01 8.86
C ALA A 459 -10.58 -7.51 8.99
N VAL A 460 -10.09 -6.71 8.05
CA VAL A 460 -10.21 -5.24 8.07
C VAL A 460 -10.70 -4.75 6.72
N SER A 461 -11.71 -3.87 6.70
CA SER A 461 -12.02 -2.98 5.59
C SER A 461 -11.50 -1.59 5.90
N MET A 462 -10.63 -1.05 5.07
CA MET A 462 -10.16 0.33 5.14
C MET A 462 -11.14 1.21 4.38
N ILE A 463 -11.83 2.09 5.09
CA ILE A 463 -12.83 3.00 4.53
C ILE A 463 -12.26 4.40 4.46
N ALA A 464 -12.42 5.06 3.31
CA ALA A 464 -11.98 6.43 3.11
C ALA A 464 -13.11 7.31 2.58
N ASP A 465 -13.15 8.58 3.02
CA ASP A 465 -14.00 9.60 2.43
C ASP A 465 -13.28 10.26 1.25
N LEU A 466 -13.60 9.82 0.04
CA LEU A 466 -12.97 10.33 -1.17
C LEU A 466 -13.34 11.80 -1.45
N THR A 467 -14.47 12.30 -0.91
CA THR A 467 -14.85 13.71 -1.09
C THR A 467 -13.94 14.65 -0.31
N VAL A 468 -13.47 14.24 0.86
CA VAL A 468 -12.51 15.03 1.65
C VAL A 468 -11.20 15.19 0.89
N ALA A 469 -10.63 14.09 0.41
CA ALA A 469 -9.39 14.11 -0.34
C ALA A 469 -9.50 14.89 -1.65
N SER A 470 -10.61 14.73 -2.39
CA SER A 470 -10.83 15.40 -3.68
C SER A 470 -11.08 16.91 -3.55
N ARG A 471 -11.76 17.36 -2.49
CA ARG A 471 -11.97 18.80 -2.25
C ARG A 471 -10.65 19.56 -2.00
N VAL A 472 -9.70 18.91 -1.35
CA VAL A 472 -8.42 19.54 -0.99
C VAL A 472 -7.38 19.38 -2.09
N PHE A 473 -7.34 18.22 -2.75
CA PHE A 473 -6.25 17.84 -3.66
C PHE A 473 -6.71 17.51 -5.08
N GLY A 474 -7.99 17.78 -5.41
CA GLY A 474 -8.56 17.38 -6.70
C GLY A 474 -8.44 15.87 -6.92
N ASN A 475 -8.29 15.45 -8.17
CA ASN A 475 -8.10 14.05 -8.52
C ASN A 475 -6.80 13.44 -7.93
N ARG A 476 -5.79 14.28 -7.64
CA ARG A 476 -4.52 13.84 -7.02
C ARG A 476 -4.75 13.23 -5.63
N GLY A 477 -5.76 13.67 -4.90
CA GLY A 477 -6.15 13.11 -3.60
C GLY A 477 -6.40 11.60 -3.63
N TYR A 478 -6.77 11.06 -4.79
CA TYR A 478 -6.93 9.60 -4.97
C TYR A 478 -5.64 8.83 -4.72
N ARG A 479 -4.49 9.35 -5.18
CA ARG A 479 -3.18 8.75 -4.89
C ARG A 479 -2.91 8.73 -3.39
N TYR A 480 -3.14 9.86 -2.71
CA TYR A 480 -2.82 10.01 -1.28
C TYR A 480 -3.63 9.08 -0.39
N VAL A 481 -4.92 8.91 -0.68
CA VAL A 481 -5.78 7.95 0.02
C VAL A 481 -5.24 6.53 -0.10
N HIS A 482 -4.86 6.10 -1.30
CA HIS A 482 -4.36 4.74 -1.52
C HIS A 482 -2.92 4.56 -1.00
N PHE A 483 -2.07 5.60 -1.00
CA PHE A 483 -0.77 5.57 -0.34
C PHE A 483 -0.93 5.39 1.17
N GLU A 484 -1.89 6.08 1.77
CA GLU A 484 -2.19 5.92 3.20
C GLU A 484 -2.67 4.51 3.52
N ALA A 485 -3.59 3.97 2.74
CA ALA A 485 -4.08 2.60 2.91
C ALA A 485 -2.93 1.58 2.80
N GLY A 486 -2.04 1.74 1.81
CA GLY A 486 -0.84 0.91 1.67
C GLY A 486 0.15 1.05 2.83
N ALA A 487 0.36 2.28 3.32
CA ALA A 487 1.22 2.56 4.48
C ALA A 487 0.67 1.96 5.78
N ILE A 488 -0.65 2.02 6.00
CA ILE A 488 -1.33 1.32 7.10
C ILE A 488 -1.11 -0.19 6.94
N GLY A 489 -1.33 -0.73 5.73
CA GLY A 489 -1.11 -2.14 5.42
C GLY A 489 0.32 -2.60 5.73
N GLN A 490 1.34 -1.81 5.37
CA GLN A 490 2.73 -2.15 5.69
C GLN A 490 3.00 -2.21 7.19
N ARG A 491 2.46 -1.27 7.95
CA ARG A 491 2.60 -1.27 9.41
C ARG A 491 1.82 -2.42 10.06
N LEU A 492 0.66 -2.80 9.52
CA LEU A 492 -0.06 -4.01 9.93
C LEU A 492 0.77 -5.27 9.68
N TYR A 493 1.41 -5.39 8.52
CA TYR A 493 2.31 -6.51 8.22
C TYR A 493 3.47 -6.61 9.22
N VAL A 494 4.20 -5.51 9.38
CA VAL A 494 5.42 -5.49 10.20
C VAL A 494 5.08 -5.62 11.69
N GLY A 495 4.00 -4.97 12.14
CA GLY A 495 3.53 -5.06 13.52
C GLY A 495 2.98 -6.45 13.87
N ALA A 496 2.22 -7.09 12.96
CA ALA A 496 1.76 -8.46 13.16
C ALA A 496 2.93 -9.43 13.28
N GLU A 497 3.91 -9.35 12.39
CA GLU A 497 5.15 -10.16 12.44
C GLU A 497 5.91 -9.95 13.76
N ALA A 498 6.00 -8.69 14.23
CA ALA A 498 6.63 -8.36 15.50
C ALA A 498 5.93 -9.00 16.71
N LEU A 499 4.61 -9.12 16.64
CA LEU A 499 3.78 -9.77 17.67
C LEU A 499 3.70 -11.30 17.52
N GLY A 500 4.41 -11.87 16.54
CA GLY A 500 4.39 -13.30 16.23
C GLY A 500 3.14 -13.77 15.51
N TRP A 501 2.41 -12.86 14.86
CA TRP A 501 1.28 -13.13 14.00
C TRP A 501 1.67 -12.92 12.53
N SER A 502 0.77 -13.25 11.63
CA SER A 502 0.93 -13.01 10.20
C SER A 502 -0.21 -12.18 9.67
N ALA A 503 0.01 -11.54 8.53
CA ALA A 503 -0.99 -10.71 7.90
C ALA A 503 -1.02 -10.93 6.38
N THR A 504 -2.07 -10.47 5.72
CA THR A 504 -2.14 -10.37 4.26
C THR A 504 -3.03 -9.22 3.82
N GLY A 505 -2.59 -8.49 2.79
CA GLY A 505 -3.41 -7.50 2.10
C GLY A 505 -4.30 -8.18 1.06
N ILE A 506 -5.52 -7.70 0.92
CA ILE A 506 -6.53 -8.24 0.01
C ILE A 506 -7.04 -7.08 -0.85
N GLY A 507 -6.61 -7.02 -2.11
CA GLY A 507 -7.05 -5.99 -3.07
C GLY A 507 -8.40 -6.28 -3.72
N ALA A 508 -8.84 -7.54 -3.68
CA ALA A 508 -10.07 -8.01 -4.29
C ALA A 508 -11.19 -8.17 -3.26
N PHE A 509 -12.26 -7.38 -3.38
CA PHE A 509 -13.42 -7.36 -2.49
C PHE A 509 -14.65 -6.86 -3.26
N TYR A 510 -15.85 -7.19 -2.78
CA TYR A 510 -17.11 -6.68 -3.32
C TYR A 510 -17.41 -5.30 -2.75
N ASP A 511 -17.04 -4.26 -3.50
CA ASP A 511 -17.02 -2.87 -3.02
C ASP A 511 -18.37 -2.43 -2.43
N ASP A 512 -19.47 -2.55 -3.18
CA ASP A 512 -20.79 -2.08 -2.73
C ASP A 512 -21.43 -2.99 -1.67
N ASP A 513 -21.06 -4.28 -1.63
CA ASP A 513 -21.54 -5.17 -0.57
C ASP A 513 -20.88 -4.85 0.77
N VAL A 514 -19.61 -4.42 0.77
CA VAL A 514 -18.97 -3.85 1.97
C VAL A 514 -19.73 -2.62 2.46
N HIS A 515 -20.08 -1.71 1.53
CA HIS A 515 -20.81 -0.49 1.91
C HIS A 515 -22.19 -0.78 2.49
N ARG A 516 -22.93 -1.74 1.93
CA ARG A 516 -24.23 -2.19 2.46
C ARG A 516 -24.06 -2.82 3.85
N TYR A 517 -23.09 -3.72 3.97
CA TYR A 517 -22.87 -4.41 5.24
C TYR A 517 -22.47 -3.46 6.37
N LEU A 518 -21.70 -2.44 6.08
CA LEU A 518 -21.29 -1.42 7.06
C LEU A 518 -22.36 -0.32 7.27
N GLY A 519 -23.50 -0.39 6.56
CA GLY A 519 -24.62 0.56 6.71
C GLY A 519 -24.44 1.91 6.00
N PHE A 520 -23.50 2.00 5.06
CA PHE A 520 -23.31 3.22 4.24
C PHE A 520 -24.33 3.30 3.08
N LEU A 521 -24.82 2.16 2.60
CA LEU A 521 -25.86 2.04 1.57
C LEU A 521 -27.07 1.28 2.11
N GLU A 522 -28.27 1.65 1.66
CA GLU A 522 -29.46 0.87 1.93
C GLU A 522 -29.47 -0.44 1.14
N GLU A 523 -30.21 -1.45 1.65
CA GLU A 523 -30.43 -2.71 0.95
C GLU A 523 -31.16 -2.46 -0.37
N GLY A 524 -30.47 -2.67 -1.50
CA GLY A 524 -31.12 -2.92 -2.78
C GLY A 524 -31.42 -4.42 -2.88
N GLU A 525 -32.33 -4.83 -3.78
CA GLU A 525 -32.62 -6.24 -4.03
C GLU A 525 -31.32 -7.05 -4.16
N ALA A 526 -31.17 -8.06 -3.30
CA ALA A 526 -30.01 -8.93 -3.32
C ALA A 526 -29.88 -9.61 -4.69
N PRO A 527 -28.68 -9.75 -5.26
CA PRO A 527 -28.52 -10.58 -6.44
C PRO A 527 -28.96 -12.01 -6.09
N VAL A 528 -29.90 -12.49 -6.85
CA VAL A 528 -30.54 -13.79 -6.66
C VAL A 528 -29.48 -14.91 -6.70
N GLY A 529 -29.40 -15.65 -5.63
CA GLY A 529 -28.87 -16.98 -5.44
C GLY A 529 -27.68 -17.42 -6.30
N ALA A 530 -26.49 -17.44 -5.69
CA ALA A 530 -25.36 -18.19 -6.24
C ALA A 530 -24.94 -19.30 -5.27
N SER A 531 -24.79 -20.50 -5.78
CA SER A 531 -24.24 -21.61 -5.02
C SER A 531 -22.75 -21.38 -4.74
N LEU A 532 -22.31 -21.64 -3.53
CA LEU A 532 -20.91 -21.52 -3.07
C LEU A 532 -19.88 -22.24 -3.98
N ARG A 533 -20.30 -23.27 -4.73
CA ARG A 533 -19.38 -24.08 -5.58
C ARG A 533 -18.88 -23.34 -6.83
N THR A 534 -19.58 -22.36 -7.36
CA THR A 534 -19.15 -21.57 -8.52
C THR A 534 -18.25 -20.40 -8.16
N ALA A 535 -18.22 -20.03 -6.89
CA ALA A 535 -17.42 -18.93 -6.34
C ALA A 535 -15.94 -19.28 -6.20
N GLU A 536 -15.63 -20.49 -5.76
CA GLU A 536 -14.26 -20.99 -5.62
C GLU A 536 -13.50 -21.00 -6.95
N GLN A 537 -14.18 -21.37 -8.04
CA GLN A 537 -13.56 -21.40 -9.36
C GLN A 537 -13.23 -20.00 -9.92
N ALA A 538 -14.05 -18.98 -9.65
CA ALA A 538 -13.79 -17.62 -10.10
C ALA A 538 -12.65 -16.94 -9.28
N ALA A 539 -12.57 -17.20 -7.99
CA ALA A 539 -11.48 -16.72 -7.13
C ALA A 539 -10.12 -17.31 -7.53
N ILE A 540 -10.06 -18.60 -7.89
CA ILE A 540 -8.84 -19.27 -8.37
C ILE A 540 -8.32 -18.63 -9.66
N VAL A 541 -9.21 -18.24 -10.58
CA VAL A 541 -8.85 -17.58 -11.84
C VAL A 541 -8.30 -16.18 -11.60
N MET A 542 -8.84 -15.42 -10.64
CA MET A 542 -8.38 -14.07 -10.31
C MET A 542 -7.10 -14.03 -9.48
N LEU A 543 -6.89 -15.03 -8.64
CA LEU A 543 -5.78 -15.10 -7.71
C LEU A 543 -4.64 -15.99 -8.17
N GLY A 544 -4.76 -16.57 -9.38
CA GLY A 544 -3.75 -17.46 -9.97
C GLY A 544 -2.35 -16.93 -9.67
N SER A 545 -1.65 -17.66 -8.80
CA SER A 545 -0.26 -17.41 -8.44
C SER A 545 0.61 -17.47 -9.69
N PRO A 546 1.71 -16.70 -9.82
CA PRO A 546 2.66 -16.80 -10.93
C PRO A 546 3.23 -18.21 -11.16
N SER A 547 2.97 -19.13 -10.22
CA SER A 547 3.44 -20.51 -10.26
C SER A 547 2.78 -21.41 -11.29
N SER A 548 1.82 -20.97 -12.08
CA SER A 548 1.03 -21.87 -12.91
C SER A 548 1.31 -21.83 -14.42
N ARG A 549 2.55 -21.61 -14.85
CA ARG A 549 2.90 -22.00 -16.24
C ARG A 549 2.63 -23.48 -16.53
N VAL A 550 2.45 -24.30 -15.51
CA VAL A 550 2.23 -25.76 -15.61
C VAL A 550 0.87 -26.21 -15.05
N ALA A 551 0.19 -25.42 -14.23
CA ALA A 551 -1.03 -25.86 -13.55
C ALA A 551 -2.31 -25.80 -14.42
N ALA A 552 -2.25 -25.28 -15.65
CA ALA A 552 -3.39 -25.27 -16.57
C ALA A 552 -3.71 -26.66 -17.18
N GLN A 553 -2.89 -27.68 -16.94
CA GLN A 553 -3.10 -29.03 -17.49
C GLN A 553 -3.38 -30.14 -16.48
N ASP A 554 -3.19 -29.89 -15.15
CA ASP A 554 -3.49 -30.91 -14.14
C ASP A 554 -4.19 -30.29 -12.94
N GLN A 555 -5.51 -30.30 -12.98
CA GLN A 555 -6.39 -30.03 -11.86
C GLN A 555 -6.43 -31.24 -10.94
N ASP A 556 -5.52 -31.32 -9.98
CA ASP A 556 -5.68 -32.20 -8.82
C ASP A 556 -5.10 -31.55 -7.55
N TRP A 557 -5.66 -30.39 -7.20
CA TRP A 557 -5.53 -29.82 -5.85
C TRP A 557 -6.77 -30.25 -5.07
N ARG A 558 -6.69 -31.43 -4.46
CA ARG A 558 -7.61 -31.76 -3.37
C ARG A 558 -7.15 -30.94 -2.17
N GLU A 559 -7.91 -29.88 -1.86
CA GLU A 559 -7.92 -29.33 -0.50
C GLU A 559 -8.20 -30.49 0.48
N PRO A 560 -7.59 -30.50 1.68
CA PRO A 560 -8.10 -31.36 2.74
C PRO A 560 -9.56 -30.94 2.97
N ALA A 561 -10.47 -31.86 2.65
CA ALA A 561 -11.89 -31.65 2.84
C ALA A 561 -12.13 -31.22 4.30
N PRO A 562 -12.97 -30.20 4.55
CA PRO A 562 -13.43 -29.93 5.89
C PRO A 562 -14.09 -31.20 6.40
N VAL A 563 -13.69 -31.67 7.57
CA VAL A 563 -14.35 -32.77 8.25
C VAL A 563 -15.75 -32.27 8.60
N ILE A 564 -16.70 -32.54 7.71
CA ILE A 564 -18.12 -32.34 7.98
C ILE A 564 -18.53 -33.58 8.79
N SER A 565 -18.82 -33.38 10.07
CA SER A 565 -19.56 -34.36 10.83
C SER A 565 -20.93 -34.54 10.16
N GLU A 566 -21.25 -35.76 9.78
CA GLU A 566 -22.56 -36.14 9.29
C GLU A 566 -23.60 -35.90 10.39
N SER A 567 -24.26 -34.76 10.39
CA SER A 567 -25.60 -34.58 10.98
C SER A 567 -26.16 -33.20 10.59
N GLY A 568 -27.19 -33.20 9.77
CA GLY A 568 -28.12 -32.09 9.60
C GLY A 568 -27.97 -31.32 8.28
N GLU A 569 -28.83 -31.66 7.33
CA GLU A 569 -29.18 -30.78 6.21
C GLU A 569 -29.81 -29.49 6.78
N GLU A 570 -29.04 -28.44 6.98
CA GLU A 570 -29.59 -27.10 7.05
C GLU A 570 -29.51 -26.45 5.67
N HIS A 571 -30.65 -26.20 5.10
CA HIS A 571 -30.83 -25.35 3.92
C HIS A 571 -30.14 -24.02 4.18
N LEU A 572 -29.05 -23.74 3.45
CA LEU A 572 -28.43 -22.43 3.39
C LEU A 572 -29.40 -21.45 2.68
N SER A 573 -30.25 -20.81 3.46
CA SER A 573 -30.98 -19.61 3.05
C SER A 573 -29.97 -18.50 2.72
N GLY A 574 -30.18 -17.78 1.62
CA GLY A 574 -29.39 -16.74 0.96
C GLY A 574 -28.52 -15.81 1.82
N PRO A 575 -27.98 -14.70 1.27
CA PRO A 575 -27.06 -13.81 1.98
C PRO A 575 -27.63 -13.41 3.35
N PRO A 576 -26.76 -13.23 4.37
CA PRO A 576 -27.20 -12.95 5.73
C PRO A 576 -28.17 -11.79 5.75
N GLN A 577 -29.38 -12.00 6.31
CA GLN A 577 -30.39 -10.95 6.45
C GLN A 577 -29.94 -9.94 7.51
N PHE A 578 -29.94 -8.68 7.14
CA PHE A 578 -29.61 -7.55 8.01
C PHE A 578 -30.84 -7.21 8.88
N ARG A 579 -30.66 -7.08 10.20
CA ARG A 579 -31.71 -6.55 11.07
C ARG A 579 -31.79 -5.02 10.90
N LYS A 580 -32.97 -4.54 10.53
CA LYS A 580 -33.28 -3.12 10.48
C LYS A 580 -33.23 -2.51 11.89
N ASN A 581 -32.48 -1.43 12.06
CA ASN A 581 -32.81 -0.45 13.09
C ASN A 581 -33.88 0.47 12.49
N GLU A 582 -35.09 0.36 12.98
CA GLU A 582 -36.21 1.22 12.61
C GLU A 582 -36.00 2.61 13.20
N GLU A 583 -35.36 3.52 12.48
CA GLU A 583 -35.51 4.96 12.68
C GLU A 583 -35.24 5.69 11.36
N GLY A 584 -36.31 6.29 10.80
CA GLY A 584 -36.30 7.36 9.82
C GLY A 584 -35.68 7.06 8.45
N ALA A 585 -36.52 6.80 7.44
CA ALA A 585 -36.08 6.66 6.04
C ALA A 585 -35.35 7.92 5.55
N SER A 586 -34.04 7.83 5.47
CA SER A 586 -33.16 8.79 4.79
C SER A 586 -33.29 8.60 3.26
N PRO A 587 -33.15 9.64 2.43
CA PRO A 587 -33.23 9.47 0.98
C PRO A 587 -32.17 8.46 0.50
N ARG A 588 -32.56 7.57 -0.42
CA ARG A 588 -31.70 6.51 -0.97
C ARG A 588 -30.41 7.14 -1.53
N LYS A 589 -29.26 6.79 -0.96
CA LYS A 589 -27.97 7.25 -1.43
C LYS A 589 -27.56 6.45 -2.67
N ASP A 590 -27.24 7.14 -3.76
CA ASP A 590 -26.70 6.51 -4.97
C ASP A 590 -25.28 5.98 -4.68
N PRO A 591 -24.99 4.68 -4.93
CA PRO A 591 -23.65 4.11 -4.75
C PRO A 591 -22.55 4.84 -5.51
N ARG A 592 -22.89 5.57 -6.58
CA ARG A 592 -21.95 6.32 -7.41
C ARG A 592 -21.49 7.62 -6.74
N THR A 593 -22.29 8.18 -5.85
CA THR A 593 -22.03 9.44 -5.15
C THR A 593 -21.71 9.24 -3.68
N LEU A 594 -21.61 7.99 -3.22
CA LEU A 594 -21.26 7.68 -1.83
C LEU A 594 -19.86 8.22 -1.50
N PRO A 595 -19.72 9.14 -0.53
CA PRO A 595 -18.41 9.67 -0.13
C PRO A 595 -17.47 8.61 0.44
N GLN A 596 -17.99 7.77 1.34
CA GLN A 596 -17.25 6.70 2.00
C GLN A 596 -17.08 5.53 1.04
N GLN A 597 -15.85 5.19 0.73
CA GLN A 597 -15.50 4.10 -0.16
C GLN A 597 -14.54 3.13 0.53
N VAL A 598 -14.76 1.83 0.29
CA VAL A 598 -13.76 0.84 0.66
C VAL A 598 -12.59 0.91 -0.31
N VAL A 599 -11.39 1.08 0.25
CA VAL A 599 -10.18 1.24 -0.56
C VAL A 599 -9.25 0.04 -0.48
N TYR A 600 -9.20 -0.66 0.66
CA TYR A 600 -8.33 -1.81 0.85
C TYR A 600 -8.89 -2.77 1.91
N HIS A 601 -8.63 -4.07 1.77
CA HIS A 601 -8.86 -5.06 2.80
C HIS A 601 -7.56 -5.64 3.35
N PHE A 602 -7.64 -6.16 4.58
CA PHE A 602 -6.53 -6.79 5.26
C PHE A 602 -7.02 -7.92 6.16
N ALA A 603 -6.15 -8.89 6.47
CA ALA A 603 -6.46 -9.93 7.41
C ALA A 603 -5.24 -10.26 8.27
N VAL A 604 -5.47 -10.59 9.55
CA VAL A 604 -4.42 -10.90 10.53
C VAL A 604 -4.80 -12.16 11.30
N GLY A 605 -3.85 -13.10 11.38
CA GLY A 605 -4.05 -14.38 12.06
C GLY A 605 -2.75 -15.17 12.14
N ARG A 606 -2.84 -16.46 12.48
CA ARG A 606 -1.71 -17.39 12.45
C ARG A 606 -1.64 -18.04 11.08
N ALA A 607 -0.64 -17.71 10.27
CA ALA A 607 -0.50 -18.28 8.93
C ALA A 607 -0.27 -19.80 8.96
N ILE A 608 -0.86 -20.47 8.00
CA ILE A 608 -0.47 -21.83 7.61
C ILE A 608 0.87 -21.74 6.88
N PRO A 609 1.88 -22.57 7.23
CA PRO A 609 3.18 -22.56 6.56
C PRO A 609 3.07 -22.75 5.05
N ASP A 610 3.74 -21.92 4.26
CA ASP A 610 3.81 -22.09 2.81
C ASP A 610 4.95 -23.05 2.43
N PRO A 611 4.65 -24.25 1.91
CA PRO A 611 5.68 -25.25 1.59
C PRO A 611 6.57 -24.88 0.40
N ARG A 612 6.23 -23.82 -0.33
CA ARG A 612 7.01 -23.33 -1.49
C ARG A 612 8.15 -22.40 -1.10
N LEU A 613 8.17 -21.89 0.14
CA LEU A 613 9.26 -21.05 0.62
C LEU A 613 10.56 -21.83 0.69
N GLU A 614 11.60 -21.29 0.07
CA GLU A 614 12.98 -21.80 0.25
C GLU A 614 13.49 -21.38 1.64
N ALA A 615 14.14 -22.32 2.33
CA ALA A 615 14.68 -22.12 3.67
C ALA A 615 15.86 -21.10 3.66
#